data_c7de39b3873adc97e99042015512d831
#
_entry.id   c7de39b3873adc97e99042015512d831
#
_cell.length_a   1.000
_cell.length_b   1.000
_cell.length_c   1.000
_cell.angle_alpha   90.00
_cell.angle_beta   90.00
_cell.angle_gamma   90.00
#
_symmetry.space_group_name_H-M   'P 1'
#
loop_
_entity.id
_entity.type
_entity.pdbx_description
1 polymer ?
#
loop_
_entity_poly.entity_id
_entity_poly.type
_entity_poly.pdbx_seq_one_letter_code
_entity_poly.pdbx_strand_id
1 'polypeptide(L)'
;MSQSDSQPFDLLLVGGTLIDGSNTPGRRADLGVRGDRIAAIGDLSDAAAHTRVDVSGLVVAPGFIDSHTHDDNYLLRRRDMTPKISQGVTTVVTGNCGISLAPLAXASSARSRMAAISS
;
A
#
# COMPACT_ATOMS: atom_id res chain seq x y z
N MET A 1 6.65 14.63 -29.57
CA MET A 1 7.17 15.11 -28.27
C MET A 1 6.02 15.16 -27.29
N SER A 2 5.98 14.20 -26.41
CA SER A 2 4.86 14.05 -25.47
C SER A 2 5.04 15.01 -24.28
N GLN A 3 4.08 15.85 -24.03
CA GLN A 3 4.11 16.84 -22.93
C GLN A 3 3.78 16.24 -21.55
N SER A 4 3.85 14.92 -21.42
CA SER A 4 3.41 14.27 -20.18
C SER A 4 4.45 14.27 -19.05
N ASP A 5 5.68 14.69 -19.33
CA ASP A 5 6.79 14.57 -18.38
C ASP A 5 7.06 15.83 -17.53
N SER A 6 6.33 16.93 -17.77
CA SER A 6 6.65 18.19 -17.11
C SER A 6 5.84 18.48 -15.84
N GLN A 7 4.85 17.63 -15.50
CA GLN A 7 4.08 17.87 -14.29
C GLN A 7 4.84 17.38 -13.06
N PRO A 8 4.86 18.17 -11.99
CA PRO A 8 5.53 17.74 -10.76
C PRO A 8 4.87 16.50 -10.16
N PHE A 9 5.65 15.74 -9.42
CA PHE A 9 5.09 14.66 -8.61
C PHE A 9 4.32 15.23 -7.43
N ASP A 10 3.26 14.56 -7.00
CA ASP A 10 2.59 14.94 -5.76
C ASP A 10 3.47 14.64 -4.57
N LEU A 11 4.15 13.48 -4.61
CA LEU A 11 5.09 13.04 -3.58
C LEU A 11 6.31 12.42 -4.24
N LEU A 12 7.48 12.76 -3.73
CA LEU A 12 8.74 12.19 -4.20
C LEU A 12 9.53 11.69 -2.99
N LEU A 13 9.82 10.40 -2.96
CA LEU A 13 10.68 9.77 -1.95
C LEU A 13 12.08 9.66 -2.54
N VAL A 14 13.09 10.21 -1.85
CA VAL A 14 14.44 10.35 -2.40
C VAL A 14 15.44 9.61 -1.53
N GLY A 15 16.34 8.87 -2.16
CA GLY A 15 17.53 8.30 -1.53
C GLY A 15 17.34 7.00 -0.80
N GLY A 16 16.18 6.38 -0.93
CA GLY A 16 15.89 5.12 -0.24
C GLY A 16 16.43 3.88 -0.92
N THR A 17 16.34 2.75 -0.22
CA THR A 17 16.58 1.44 -0.80
C THR A 17 15.23 0.82 -1.17
N LEU A 18 14.97 0.67 -2.45
CA LEU A 18 13.69 0.14 -2.94
C LEU A 18 13.72 -1.39 -2.93
N ILE A 19 12.71 -1.99 -2.28
CA ILE A 19 12.45 -3.44 -2.29
C ILE A 19 11.02 -3.61 -2.78
N ASP A 20 10.85 -4.06 -4.02
CA ASP A 20 9.56 -4.00 -4.71
C ASP A 20 8.78 -5.34 -4.67
N GLY A 21 9.31 -6.34 -3.97
CA GLY A 21 8.65 -7.64 -3.87
C GLY A 21 8.88 -8.57 -5.06
N SER A 22 9.69 -8.17 -6.03
CA SER A 22 9.96 -8.98 -7.22
C SER A 22 10.97 -10.10 -6.99
N ASN A 23 11.40 -10.29 -5.74
CA ASN A 23 12.43 -11.25 -5.33
C ASN A 23 13.83 -10.92 -5.88
N THR A 24 14.05 -9.65 -6.20
CA THR A 24 15.38 -9.15 -6.58
C THR A 24 15.99 -8.38 -5.41
N PRO A 25 17.32 -8.27 -5.34
CA PRO A 25 17.95 -7.48 -4.27
C PRO A 25 17.47 -6.03 -4.27
N GLY A 26 17.41 -5.45 -3.08
CA GLY A 26 17.09 -4.04 -2.93
C GLY A 26 18.08 -3.17 -3.72
N ARG A 27 17.56 -2.09 -4.31
CA ARG A 27 18.39 -1.16 -5.08
C ARG A 27 18.10 0.26 -4.67
N ARG A 28 19.11 1.12 -4.76
CA ARG A 28 18.91 2.54 -4.49
C ARG A 28 18.12 3.16 -5.62
N ALA A 29 17.01 3.80 -5.27
CA ALA A 29 16.15 4.46 -6.26
C ALA A 29 15.22 5.43 -5.56
N ASP A 30 14.84 6.47 -6.28
CA ASP A 30 13.79 7.39 -5.87
C ASP A 30 12.46 6.92 -6.43
N LEU A 31 11.37 7.36 -5.80
CA LEU A 31 10.03 6.94 -6.19
C LEU A 31 9.11 8.14 -6.24
N GLY A 32 8.52 8.39 -7.41
CA GLY A 32 7.62 9.50 -7.64
C GLY A 32 6.18 9.05 -7.78
N VAL A 33 5.27 9.74 -7.08
CA VAL A 33 3.83 9.42 -7.04
C VAL A 33 3.06 10.58 -7.68
N ARG A 34 2.06 10.24 -8.50
CA ARG A 34 1.04 11.18 -9.00
C ARG A 34 -0.33 10.57 -8.75
N GLY A 35 -1.18 11.32 -8.03
CA GLY A 35 -2.48 10.80 -7.63
C GLY A 35 -2.33 9.53 -6.78
N ASP A 36 -2.92 8.44 -7.22
CA ASP A 36 -2.89 7.16 -6.54
C ASP A 36 -1.90 6.17 -7.18
N ARG A 37 -0.97 6.66 -8.01
CA ARG A 37 -0.10 5.79 -8.78
C ARG A 37 1.37 6.12 -8.57
N ILE A 38 2.19 5.06 -8.54
CA ILE A 38 3.64 5.21 -8.69
C ILE A 38 3.88 5.56 -10.17
N ALA A 39 4.33 6.79 -10.41
CA ALA A 39 4.47 7.31 -11.77
C ALA A 39 5.87 7.10 -12.32
N ALA A 40 6.89 7.01 -11.43
CA ALA A 40 8.26 6.80 -11.87
C ALA A 40 9.10 6.20 -10.75
N ILE A 41 10.08 5.39 -11.12
CA ILE A 41 11.11 4.86 -10.22
C ILE A 41 12.45 5.01 -10.94
N GLY A 42 13.43 5.58 -10.26
CA GLY A 42 14.76 5.73 -10.84
C GLY A 42 15.52 6.84 -10.14
N ASP A 43 16.40 7.51 -10.87
CA ASP A 43 17.07 8.71 -10.39
C ASP A 43 16.16 9.90 -10.69
N LEU A 44 15.49 10.38 -9.65
CA LEU A 44 14.55 11.50 -9.74
C LEU A 44 15.02 12.66 -8.86
N SER A 45 16.33 12.71 -8.56
CA SER A 45 16.88 13.68 -7.61
C SER A 45 16.58 15.13 -8.02
N ASP A 46 16.51 15.42 -9.31
CA ASP A 46 16.24 16.76 -9.82
C ASP A 46 14.77 16.99 -10.22
N ALA A 47 13.90 15.98 -10.02
CA ALA A 47 12.51 16.09 -10.46
C ALA A 47 11.71 17.03 -9.55
N ALA A 48 10.78 17.77 -10.15
CA ALA A 48 9.88 18.66 -9.41
C ALA A 48 8.83 17.86 -8.66
N ALA A 49 8.53 18.25 -7.43
CA ALA A 49 7.49 17.61 -6.62
C ALA A 49 6.87 18.61 -5.65
N HIS A 50 5.59 18.40 -5.35
CA HIS A 50 4.89 19.23 -4.34
C HIS A 50 5.38 18.87 -2.92
N THR A 51 5.60 17.59 -2.66
CA THR A 51 6.15 17.11 -1.38
C THR A 51 7.35 16.23 -1.67
N ARG A 52 8.46 16.53 -1.02
CA ARG A 52 9.70 15.74 -1.14
C ARG A 52 10.07 15.21 0.24
N VAL A 53 10.33 13.92 0.34
CA VAL A 53 10.71 13.27 1.60
C VAL A 53 12.05 12.58 1.40
N ASP A 54 13.03 12.92 2.22
CA ASP A 54 14.32 12.24 2.25
C ASP A 54 14.13 10.94 3.04
N VAL A 55 14.30 9.82 2.36
CA VAL A 55 14.21 8.48 2.94
C VAL A 55 15.57 7.78 2.89
N SER A 56 16.66 8.56 2.90
CA SER A 56 18.01 8.01 2.91
C SER A 56 18.22 7.12 4.14
N GLY A 57 18.79 5.95 3.91
CA GLY A 57 18.99 4.96 4.98
C GLY A 57 17.75 4.14 5.32
N LEU A 58 16.62 4.44 4.71
CA LEU A 58 15.38 3.69 4.94
C LEU A 58 15.09 2.78 3.75
N VAL A 59 14.24 1.77 4.00
CA VAL A 59 13.73 0.89 2.96
C VAL A 59 12.36 1.42 2.51
N VAL A 60 12.19 1.51 1.20
CA VAL A 60 10.89 1.81 0.57
C VAL A 60 10.36 0.50 -0.01
N ALA A 61 9.22 0.07 0.48
CA ALA A 61 8.63 -1.23 0.11
C ALA A 61 7.11 -1.09 0.04
N PRO A 62 6.42 -2.02 -0.65
CA PRO A 62 4.96 -2.06 -0.58
C PRO A 62 4.49 -2.27 0.86
N GLY A 63 3.30 -1.77 1.17
CA GLY A 63 2.70 -2.00 2.47
C GLY A 63 2.45 -3.49 2.72
N PHE A 64 2.51 -3.90 3.99
CA PHE A 64 2.33 -5.29 4.35
C PHE A 64 0.88 -5.72 4.19
N ILE A 65 0.68 -6.97 3.82
CA ILE A 65 -0.64 -7.61 3.73
C ILE A 65 -0.77 -8.55 4.94
N ASP A 66 -1.74 -8.25 5.82
CA ASP A 66 -2.08 -9.16 6.92
C ASP A 66 -3.09 -10.17 6.39
N SER A 67 -2.61 -11.36 6.08
CA SER A 67 -3.42 -12.38 5.41
C SER A 67 -4.33 -13.16 6.37
N HIS A 68 -4.27 -12.90 7.68
CA HIS A 68 -5.09 -13.63 8.65
C HIS A 68 -5.36 -12.75 9.86
N THR A 69 -6.52 -12.10 9.87
CA THR A 69 -6.87 -11.19 10.94
C THR A 69 -8.36 -11.32 11.31
N HIS A 70 -8.68 -10.92 12.54
CA HIS A 70 -10.05 -10.86 13.06
C HIS A 70 -10.50 -9.41 13.24
N ASP A 71 -10.03 -8.52 12.40
CA ASP A 71 -10.27 -7.08 12.50
C ASP A 71 -11.61 -6.64 11.91
N ASP A 72 -12.48 -7.56 11.48
CA ASP A 72 -13.77 -7.23 10.87
C ASP A 72 -14.55 -6.20 11.69
N ASN A 73 -14.65 -6.44 12.99
CA ASN A 73 -15.39 -5.56 13.90
C ASN A 73 -14.67 -4.20 14.05
N TYR A 74 -13.34 -4.23 14.05
CA TYR A 74 -12.54 -3.01 14.18
C TYR A 74 -12.70 -2.14 12.93
N LEU A 75 -12.66 -2.75 11.75
CA LEU A 75 -12.87 -2.04 10.47
C LEU A 75 -14.20 -1.28 10.44
N LEU A 76 -15.25 -1.90 10.98
CA LEU A 76 -16.57 -1.26 10.99
C LEU A 76 -16.63 -0.08 11.96
N ARG A 77 -15.90 -0.16 13.07
CA ARG A 77 -15.92 0.87 14.12
C ARG A 77 -14.88 1.97 13.92
N ARG A 78 -13.72 1.63 13.39
CA ARG A 78 -12.58 2.54 13.29
C ARG A 78 -11.94 2.40 11.91
N ARG A 79 -12.47 3.13 10.96
CA ARG A 79 -12.01 3.07 9.57
C ARG A 79 -10.58 3.57 9.37
N ASP A 80 -10.05 4.29 10.34
CA ASP A 80 -8.68 4.79 10.27
C ASP A 80 -7.63 3.68 10.39
N MET A 81 -8.02 2.52 10.95
CA MET A 81 -7.15 1.35 11.10
C MET A 81 -5.76 1.69 11.64
N THR A 82 -5.69 2.68 12.52
CA THR A 82 -4.41 3.21 13.04
C THR A 82 -3.47 2.11 13.57
N PRO A 83 -3.96 1.09 14.34
CA PRO A 83 -3.03 0.06 14.82
C PRO A 83 -2.36 -0.74 13.70
N LYS A 84 -3.02 -0.91 12.55
CA LYS A 84 -2.44 -1.62 11.42
C LYS A 84 -1.53 -0.71 10.60
N ILE A 85 -2.03 0.49 10.27
CA ILE A 85 -1.28 1.43 9.43
C ILE A 85 0.02 1.84 10.13
N SER A 86 -0.01 2.04 11.45
CA SER A 86 1.19 2.42 12.20
C SER A 86 2.28 1.34 12.18
N GLN A 87 1.92 0.10 11.81
CA GLN A 87 2.87 -1.00 11.68
C GLN A 87 3.20 -1.30 10.20
N GLY A 88 2.74 -0.45 9.28
CA GLY A 88 3.02 -0.62 7.86
C GLY A 88 2.07 -1.59 7.15
N VAL A 89 1.00 -2.02 7.81
CA VAL A 89 0.01 -2.91 7.19
C VAL A 89 -1.00 -2.04 6.44
N THR A 90 -1.12 -2.25 5.13
CA THR A 90 -2.02 -1.48 4.26
C THR A 90 -3.17 -2.30 3.71
N THR A 91 -3.14 -3.61 3.89
CA THR A 91 -4.18 -4.53 3.42
C THR A 91 -4.43 -5.59 4.48
N VAL A 92 -5.70 -5.89 4.75
CA VAL A 92 -6.07 -6.97 5.66
C VAL A 92 -7.02 -7.93 4.95
N VAL A 93 -6.86 -9.23 5.22
CA VAL A 93 -7.76 -10.27 4.70
C VAL A 93 -8.57 -10.78 5.88
N THR A 94 -9.89 -10.56 5.83
CA THR A 94 -10.80 -11.00 6.88
C THR A 94 -11.54 -12.27 6.44
N GLY A 95 -12.12 -13.00 7.41
CA GLY A 95 -12.88 -14.21 7.14
C GLY A 95 -12.05 -15.45 6.87
N ASN A 96 -10.75 -15.38 7.00
CA ASN A 96 -9.85 -16.49 6.67
C ASN A 96 -10.04 -17.69 7.60
N CYS A 97 -10.49 -17.47 8.83
CA CYS A 97 -10.80 -18.53 9.79
C CYS A 97 -12.25 -19.06 9.71
N GLY A 98 -13.00 -18.66 8.69
CA GLY A 98 -14.39 -19.04 8.57
C GLY A 98 -15.36 -18.19 9.41
N ILE A 99 -14.85 -17.19 10.12
CA ILE A 99 -15.68 -16.24 10.87
C ILE A 99 -15.52 -14.87 10.18
N SER A 100 -16.64 -14.33 9.70
CA SER A 100 -16.62 -13.04 9.02
C SER A 100 -17.92 -12.29 9.33
N LEU A 101 -17.83 -10.98 9.41
CA LEU A 101 -18.99 -10.11 9.51
C LEU A 101 -19.56 -9.74 8.14
N ALA A 102 -18.99 -10.24 7.06
CA ALA A 102 -19.55 -10.04 5.73
C ALA A 102 -20.95 -10.70 5.68
N PRO A 103 -21.93 -10.09 5.01
CA PRO A 103 -23.29 -10.62 5.00
C PRO A 103 -23.29 -12.01 4.39
N LEU A 104 -23.89 -12.98 5.12
CA LEU A 104 -24.13 -14.33 4.64
C LEU A 104 -25.40 -14.29 3.79
N ALA A 105 -25.24 -14.52 2.51
CA ALA A 105 -26.41 -14.68 1.67
C ALA A 105 -26.89 -16.12 1.75
N UNK A 106 -28.07 -16.08 2.08
CA UNK A 106 -28.72 -17.24 2.40
C UNK A 106 -27.98 -18.48 2.40
N ALA A 107 -28.56 -19.21 2.95
CA ALA A 107 -28.23 -20.41 3.63
C ALA A 107 -27.99 -21.67 2.79
N SER A 108 -27.46 -21.65 1.62
CA SER A 108 -27.29 -22.95 0.96
C SER A 108 -25.89 -23.28 0.46
N SER A 109 -24.92 -22.47 0.74
CA SER A 109 -23.50 -22.87 0.54
C SER A 109 -22.60 -21.90 1.28
N ALA A 110 -22.19 -22.32 2.45
CA ALA A 110 -21.22 -21.56 3.24
C ALA A 110 -19.84 -21.62 2.59
N ARG A 111 -19.66 -20.91 1.49
CA ARG A 111 -18.32 -20.53 1.06
C ARG A 111 -18.07 -19.14 1.62
N SER A 112 -17.27 -19.06 2.66
CA SER A 112 -16.82 -17.78 3.15
C SER A 112 -16.07 -17.07 2.01
N ARG A 113 -16.65 -15.97 1.53
CA ARG A 113 -15.93 -15.13 0.59
C ARG A 113 -14.91 -14.30 1.37
N MET A 114 -13.68 -14.55 1.13
CA MET A 114 -12.61 -13.71 1.65
C MET A 114 -12.76 -12.33 1.01
N ALA A 115 -12.93 -11.34 1.84
CA ALA A 115 -12.93 -9.94 1.39
C ALA A 115 -11.59 -9.33 1.72
N ALA A 116 -10.89 -8.86 0.72
CA ALA A 116 -9.71 -8.06 0.91
C ALA A 116 -10.12 -6.59 0.85
N ILE A 117 -9.79 -5.85 1.88
CA ILE A 117 -10.08 -4.43 1.95
C ILE A 117 -8.74 -3.71 1.95
N SER A 118 -8.50 -2.94 0.89
CA SER A 118 -7.32 -2.09 0.80
C SER A 118 -7.70 -0.66 1.21
N SER A 119 -6.92 -0.06 2.05
CA SER A 119 -7.07 1.32 2.47
C SER A 119 -6.25 2.26 1.61
#